data_aed5194b2dacbd3e80ffea0b0f7eea69
#
_entry.id   aed5194b2dacbd3e80ffea0b0f7eea69
#
_cell.length_a   1.000
_cell.length_b   1.000
_cell.length_c   1.000
_cell.angle_alpha   90.00
_cell.angle_beta   90.00
_cell.angle_gamma   90.00
#
_symmetry.space_group_name_H-M   'P 1'
#
loop_
_entity.id
_entity.type
_entity.pdbx_description
1 polymer ?
#
loop_
_entity_poly.entity_id
_entity_poly.type
_entity_poly.pdbx_seq_one_letter_code
_entity_poly.pdbx_strand_id
1 'polypeptide(L)'
;MKKLFLTVCATAILTACAGGMSNTSTMSDSKTVMVGGAAMYPTKDIIDNAVNSKDHTTLVAAVKAAGLVDTLKSPGPFTVFAPVNSAFDALPAGTVATLLKPENKATLTKILTYHVVPGRLNASDLIRMINAGGGRAMLKTASGGTLVASMSGSNVLITDEKGGSATVTIADVNQSNGVIHVVNKVLLPS
;
A
#
# COMPACT_ATOMS: atom_id res chain seq x y z
N MET A 1 31.84 64.67 34.08
CA MET A 1 30.83 65.29 34.94
C MET A 1 29.73 64.28 35.15
N LYS A 2 29.69 63.64 36.31
CA LYS A 2 28.59 63.71 37.29
C LYS A 2 27.32 63.06 36.73
N LYS A 3 26.65 62.11 37.31
CA LYS A 3 26.47 61.43 38.63
C LYS A 3 25.52 60.26 38.36
N LEU A 4 25.70 59.02 38.79
CA LEU A 4 25.34 58.47 40.09
C LEU A 4 23.87 58.60 40.49
N PHE A 5 23.20 57.45 40.66
CA PHE A 5 22.27 56.99 41.71
C PHE A 5 21.59 55.70 41.17
N LEU A 6 21.86 54.48 41.61
CA LEU A 6 21.62 53.85 42.92
C LEU A 6 20.12 53.81 43.32
N THR A 7 19.55 52.65 43.42
CA THR A 7 18.68 52.08 44.47
C THR A 7 17.90 50.88 43.91
N VAL A 8 18.29 49.63 44.17
CA VAL A 8 17.82 48.72 45.22
C VAL A 8 16.30 48.65 45.35
N CYS A 9 15.71 47.50 45.03
CA CYS A 9 14.95 46.73 46.01
C CYS A 9 14.59 45.37 45.44
N ALA A 10 14.95 44.38 46.22
CA ALA A 10 14.60 43.00 46.18
C ALA A 10 13.10 42.75 46.35
N THR A 11 12.58 41.74 45.74
CA THR A 11 11.76 40.73 46.46
C THR A 11 11.69 39.46 45.59
N ALA A 12 12.16 38.40 46.20
CA ALA A 12 11.97 37.02 45.74
C ALA A 12 10.49 36.60 45.88
N ILE A 13 9.97 35.99 44.83
CA ILE A 13 8.87 35.05 45.01
C ILE A 13 9.22 33.81 44.19
N LEU A 14 9.67 32.78 44.92
CA LEU A 14 9.67 31.39 44.45
C LEU A 14 8.21 30.98 44.29
N THR A 15 7.81 30.69 43.06
CA THR A 15 6.64 29.85 42.84
C THR A 15 7.10 28.71 41.94
N ALA A 16 7.39 27.58 42.58
CA ALA A 16 7.54 26.31 41.95
C ALA A 16 6.19 25.89 41.39
N CYS A 17 6.00 25.98 40.09
CA CYS A 17 4.99 25.21 39.40
C CYS A 17 5.72 24.09 38.69
N ALA A 18 5.58 22.89 39.25
CA ALA A 18 5.80 21.63 38.55
C ALA A 18 4.85 21.59 37.38
N GLY A 19 5.29 22.07 36.24
CA GLY A 19 4.64 21.90 34.95
C GLY A 19 5.11 20.58 34.35
N GLY A 20 4.19 19.63 34.25
CA GLY A 20 4.44 18.32 33.72
C GLY A 20 5.19 18.38 32.41
N MET A 21 6.21 17.56 32.28
CA MET A 21 6.77 17.14 31.03
C MET A 21 5.64 16.46 30.25
N SER A 22 4.95 17.23 29.44
CA SER A 22 4.20 16.68 28.31
C SER A 22 5.24 16.06 27.39
N ASN A 23 5.46 14.79 27.61
CA ASN A 23 6.14 13.94 26.67
C ASN A 23 5.24 13.90 25.43
N THR A 24 5.35 14.90 24.59
CA THR A 24 4.80 14.86 23.24
C THR A 24 5.68 13.87 22.50
N SER A 25 5.39 12.60 22.72
CA SER A 25 5.72 11.58 21.74
C SER A 25 5.12 12.09 20.45
N THR A 26 5.93 12.66 19.59
CA THR A 26 5.63 12.78 18.18
C THR A 26 5.45 11.35 17.67
N MET A 27 4.23 10.81 17.88
CA MET A 27 3.76 9.72 17.05
C MET A 27 3.89 10.27 15.63
N SER A 28 4.82 9.73 14.89
CA SER A 28 4.86 9.85 13.44
C SER A 28 3.43 9.62 13.00
N ASP A 29 2.82 10.64 12.46
CA ASP A 29 1.46 10.61 11.92
C ASP A 29 1.52 9.61 10.76
N SER A 30 1.33 8.35 11.10
CA SER A 30 1.34 7.24 10.15
C SER A 30 0.09 7.44 9.32
N LYS A 31 0.29 8.10 8.17
CA LYS A 31 -0.74 8.56 7.26
C LYS A 31 -1.65 7.40 6.90
N THR A 32 -2.75 7.30 7.60
CA THR A 32 -3.79 6.29 7.37
C THR A 32 -4.49 6.61 6.07
N VAL A 33 -4.58 5.64 5.18
CA VAL A 33 -5.29 5.77 3.89
C VAL A 33 -6.61 5.04 4.00
N MET A 34 -7.70 5.68 3.55
CA MET A 34 -9.01 5.04 3.49
C MET A 34 -9.15 4.25 2.20
N VAL A 35 -9.47 2.96 2.30
CA VAL A 35 -9.71 2.07 1.16
C VAL A 35 -10.95 1.23 1.42
N GLY A 36 -11.94 1.31 0.53
CA GLY A 36 -13.19 0.57 0.68
C GLY A 36 -13.93 0.83 1.99
N GLY A 37 -13.89 2.08 2.48
CA GLY A 37 -14.51 2.48 3.74
C GLY A 37 -13.78 2.03 4.99
N ALA A 38 -12.62 1.38 4.88
CA ALA A 38 -11.79 0.96 5.99
C ALA A 38 -10.48 1.78 6.06
N ALA A 39 -10.07 2.09 7.27
CA ALA A 39 -8.79 2.73 7.53
C ALA A 39 -7.66 1.69 7.43
N MET A 40 -6.69 1.94 6.56
CA MET A 40 -5.49 1.12 6.40
C MET A 40 -4.38 1.68 7.28
N TYR A 41 -3.93 0.87 8.23
CA TYR A 41 -2.92 1.27 9.21
C TYR A 41 -1.55 0.78 8.78
N PRO A 42 -0.53 1.65 8.69
CA PRO A 42 0.84 1.26 8.35
C PRO A 42 1.49 0.29 9.36
N THR A 43 0.91 0.17 10.54
CA THR A 43 1.35 -0.75 11.60
C THR A 43 0.82 -2.18 11.44
N LYS A 44 -0.17 -2.38 10.56
CA LYS A 44 -0.75 -3.70 10.24
C LYS A 44 -0.16 -4.24 8.95
N ASP A 45 -0.18 -5.56 8.80
CA ASP A 45 0.23 -6.20 7.55
C ASP A 45 -0.82 -6.05 6.43
N ILE A 46 -0.43 -6.46 5.23
CA ILE A 46 -1.27 -6.38 4.03
C ILE A 46 -2.61 -7.11 4.21
N ILE A 47 -2.59 -8.29 4.83
CA ILE A 47 -3.79 -9.12 5.01
C ILE A 47 -4.70 -8.54 6.09
N ASP A 48 -4.14 -8.12 7.23
CA ASP A 48 -4.91 -7.58 8.36
C ASP A 48 -5.61 -6.26 8.02
N ASN A 49 -5.07 -5.51 7.07
CA ASN A 49 -5.74 -4.34 6.52
C ASN A 49 -6.76 -4.72 5.42
N ALA A 50 -6.39 -5.58 4.49
CA ALA A 50 -7.25 -5.95 3.36
C ALA A 50 -8.57 -6.60 3.79
N VAL A 51 -8.57 -7.40 4.87
CA VAL A 51 -9.79 -8.06 5.37
C VAL A 51 -10.85 -7.08 5.87
N ASN A 52 -10.47 -5.86 6.23
CA ASN A 52 -11.39 -4.83 6.68
C ASN A 52 -11.96 -4.01 5.52
N SER A 53 -11.37 -4.09 4.33
CA SER A 53 -11.82 -3.35 3.15
C SER A 53 -13.00 -4.03 2.48
N LYS A 54 -14.10 -3.30 2.33
CA LYS A 54 -15.28 -3.78 1.61
C LYS A 54 -15.04 -3.96 0.10
N ASP A 55 -14.06 -3.24 -0.45
CA ASP A 55 -13.72 -3.28 -1.87
C ASP A 55 -12.80 -4.46 -2.24
N HIS A 56 -12.26 -5.17 -1.26
CA HIS A 56 -11.29 -6.28 -1.48
C HIS A 56 -11.77 -7.63 -0.94
N THR A 57 -13.06 -7.80 -0.70
CA THR A 57 -13.62 -9.05 -0.16
C THR A 57 -13.36 -10.24 -1.06
N THR A 58 -13.50 -10.08 -2.38
CA THR A 58 -13.21 -11.13 -3.38
C THR A 58 -11.71 -11.45 -3.41
N LEU A 59 -10.84 -10.44 -3.35
CA LEU A 59 -9.39 -10.63 -3.28
C LEU A 59 -8.99 -11.43 -2.04
N VAL A 60 -9.52 -11.07 -0.87
CA VAL A 60 -9.24 -11.78 0.39
C VAL A 60 -9.72 -13.23 0.35
N ALA A 61 -10.90 -13.47 -0.22
CA ALA A 61 -11.41 -14.83 -0.42
C ALA A 61 -10.48 -15.63 -1.35
N ALA A 62 -10.01 -15.04 -2.44
CA ALA A 62 -9.06 -15.64 -3.37
C ALA A 62 -7.72 -15.97 -2.71
N VAL A 63 -7.17 -15.06 -1.91
CA VAL A 63 -5.90 -15.27 -1.17
C VAL A 63 -6.05 -16.43 -0.16
N LYS A 64 -7.18 -16.52 0.54
CA LYS A 64 -7.46 -17.62 1.46
C LYS A 64 -7.59 -18.95 0.73
N ALA A 65 -8.33 -18.99 -0.39
CA ALA A 65 -8.51 -20.19 -1.21
C ALA A 65 -7.18 -20.68 -1.82
N ALA A 66 -6.31 -19.76 -2.21
CA ALA A 66 -4.97 -20.08 -2.72
C ALA A 66 -4.00 -20.55 -1.62
N GLY A 67 -4.29 -20.27 -0.34
CA GLY A 67 -3.39 -20.57 0.79
C GLY A 67 -2.18 -19.61 0.85
N LEU A 68 -2.32 -18.39 0.35
CA LEU A 68 -1.25 -17.38 0.30
C LEU A 68 -1.25 -16.42 1.50
N VAL A 69 -2.12 -16.64 2.48
CA VAL A 69 -2.24 -15.76 3.65
C VAL A 69 -0.91 -15.65 4.38
N ASP A 70 -0.27 -16.77 4.69
CA ASP A 70 1.00 -16.80 5.43
C ASP A 70 2.14 -16.19 4.60
N THR A 71 2.13 -16.39 3.29
CA THR A 71 3.11 -15.79 2.37
C THR A 71 3.00 -14.27 2.38
N LEU A 72 1.79 -13.72 2.33
CA LEU A 72 1.55 -12.28 2.34
C LEU A 72 1.64 -11.65 3.74
N LYS A 73 1.61 -12.45 4.79
CA LYS A 73 1.90 -12.04 6.17
C LYS A 73 3.38 -12.11 6.52
N SER A 74 4.21 -12.76 5.71
CA SER A 74 5.65 -12.85 5.94
C SER A 74 6.31 -11.45 5.94
N PRO A 75 7.48 -11.32 6.57
CA PRO A 75 8.18 -10.03 6.67
C PRO A 75 8.79 -9.62 5.32
N GLY A 76 7.97 -9.08 4.40
CA GLY A 76 8.37 -8.62 3.06
C GLY A 76 9.72 -7.89 3.00
N PRO A 77 9.90 -6.84 2.26
CA PRO A 77 8.84 -5.98 1.70
C PRO A 77 8.20 -6.51 0.42
N PHE A 78 6.89 -6.23 0.30
CA PHE A 78 6.12 -6.55 -0.89
C PHE A 78 5.40 -5.33 -1.45
N THR A 79 5.23 -5.29 -2.76
CA THR A 79 4.30 -4.38 -3.43
C THR A 79 3.15 -5.20 -3.99
N VAL A 80 1.93 -4.91 -3.59
CA VAL A 80 0.74 -5.64 -4.01
C VAL A 80 -0.16 -4.73 -4.83
N PHE A 81 -0.45 -5.15 -6.06
CA PHE A 81 -1.47 -4.50 -6.89
C PHE A 81 -2.82 -5.16 -6.58
N ALA A 82 -3.63 -4.50 -5.74
CA ALA A 82 -4.87 -5.03 -5.22
C ALA A 82 -6.06 -4.63 -6.11
N PRO A 83 -6.64 -5.55 -6.90
CA PRO A 83 -7.84 -5.27 -7.67
C PRO A 83 -9.07 -5.19 -6.75
N VAL A 84 -9.93 -4.21 -7.01
CA VAL A 84 -11.21 -4.04 -6.31
C VAL A 84 -12.24 -5.09 -6.77
N ASN A 85 -13.32 -5.28 -5.99
CA ASN A 85 -14.37 -6.26 -6.34
C ASN A 85 -14.91 -6.06 -7.76
N SER A 86 -15.17 -4.82 -8.17
CA SER A 86 -15.62 -4.50 -9.53
C SER A 86 -14.63 -4.91 -10.63
N ALA A 87 -13.34 -5.01 -10.31
CA ALA A 87 -12.34 -5.52 -11.24
C ALA A 87 -12.51 -7.03 -11.50
N PHE A 88 -12.96 -7.78 -10.51
CA PHE A 88 -13.31 -9.18 -10.66
C PHE A 88 -14.64 -9.36 -11.41
N ASP A 89 -15.60 -8.47 -11.17
CA ASP A 89 -16.89 -8.49 -11.87
C ASP A 89 -16.74 -8.19 -13.37
N ALA A 90 -15.69 -7.48 -13.76
CA ALA A 90 -15.35 -7.22 -15.16
C ALA A 90 -14.76 -8.44 -15.90
N LEU A 91 -14.40 -9.51 -15.18
CA LEU A 91 -13.98 -10.76 -15.80
C LEU A 91 -15.21 -11.50 -16.40
N PRO A 92 -15.00 -12.37 -17.39
CA PRO A 92 -16.09 -13.19 -17.93
C PRO A 92 -16.87 -13.91 -16.83
N ALA A 93 -18.19 -13.95 -16.97
CA ALA A 93 -19.08 -14.57 -15.97
C ALA A 93 -18.62 -16.00 -15.63
N GLY A 94 -18.54 -16.30 -14.34
CA GLY A 94 -18.09 -17.61 -13.84
C GLY A 94 -16.58 -17.78 -13.72
N THR A 95 -15.76 -16.87 -14.26
CA THR A 95 -14.29 -16.97 -14.16
C THR A 95 -13.83 -16.95 -12.71
N VAL A 96 -14.34 -16.03 -11.90
CA VAL A 96 -13.98 -15.93 -10.47
C VAL A 96 -14.41 -17.20 -9.73
N ALA A 97 -15.65 -17.65 -9.91
CA ALA A 97 -16.15 -18.87 -9.28
C ALA A 97 -15.33 -20.10 -9.70
N THR A 98 -14.91 -20.17 -10.96
CA THR A 98 -14.04 -21.24 -11.47
C THR A 98 -12.65 -21.17 -10.84
N LEU A 99 -12.05 -19.98 -10.73
CA LEU A 99 -10.73 -19.80 -10.14
C LEU A 99 -10.71 -20.12 -8.62
N LEU A 100 -11.81 -19.90 -7.93
CA LEU A 100 -11.94 -20.22 -6.50
C LEU A 100 -12.10 -21.72 -6.22
N LYS A 101 -12.33 -22.55 -7.25
CA LYS A 101 -12.41 -24.00 -7.07
C LYS A 101 -11.06 -24.59 -6.68
N PRO A 102 -11.05 -25.62 -5.81
CA PRO A 102 -9.81 -26.28 -5.38
C PRO A 102 -8.96 -26.82 -6.57
N GLU A 103 -9.62 -27.26 -7.64
CA GLU A 103 -9.00 -27.76 -8.88
C GLU A 103 -8.13 -26.70 -9.56
N ASN A 104 -8.50 -25.44 -9.43
CA ASN A 104 -7.83 -24.29 -10.06
C ASN A 104 -6.91 -23.51 -9.11
N LYS A 105 -6.63 -24.07 -7.93
CA LYS A 105 -5.79 -23.43 -6.92
C LYS A 105 -4.43 -23.00 -7.47
N ALA A 106 -3.80 -23.82 -8.32
CA ALA A 106 -2.51 -23.51 -8.94
C ALA A 106 -2.60 -22.26 -9.84
N THR A 107 -3.66 -22.18 -10.67
CA THR A 107 -3.92 -21.02 -11.53
C THR A 107 -4.21 -19.78 -10.71
N LEU A 108 -5.03 -19.91 -9.66
CA LEU A 108 -5.34 -18.81 -8.75
C LEU A 108 -4.07 -18.30 -8.05
N THR A 109 -3.22 -19.20 -7.56
CA THR A 109 -1.93 -18.88 -6.96
C THR A 109 -1.04 -18.13 -7.96
N LYS A 110 -0.95 -18.59 -9.22
CA LYS A 110 -0.18 -17.91 -10.27
C LYS A 110 -0.70 -16.49 -10.51
N ILE A 111 -2.02 -16.30 -10.60
CA ILE A 111 -2.63 -14.97 -10.78
C ILE A 111 -2.35 -14.09 -9.59
N LEU A 112 -2.55 -14.55 -8.36
CA LEU A 112 -2.33 -13.75 -7.15
C LEU A 112 -0.86 -13.36 -6.98
N THR A 113 0.07 -14.29 -7.19
CA THR A 113 1.52 -14.00 -7.14
C THR A 113 1.99 -13.11 -8.29
N TYR A 114 1.24 -13.08 -9.40
CA TYR A 114 1.45 -12.14 -10.50
C TYR A 114 1.13 -10.69 -10.11
N HIS A 115 0.21 -10.48 -9.16
CA HIS A 115 -0.09 -9.16 -8.60
C HIS A 115 0.89 -8.72 -7.50
N VAL A 116 1.83 -9.57 -7.11
CA VAL A 116 2.81 -9.28 -6.07
C VAL A 116 4.17 -9.07 -6.70
N VAL A 117 4.79 -7.94 -6.39
CA VAL A 117 6.17 -7.61 -6.79
C VAL A 117 7.04 -7.63 -5.54
N PRO A 118 8.13 -8.41 -5.50
CA PRO A 118 9.08 -8.35 -4.40
C PRO A 118 9.72 -6.96 -4.29
N GLY A 119 9.81 -6.43 -3.09
CA GLY A 119 10.32 -5.10 -2.83
C GLY A 119 9.21 -4.08 -2.52
N ARG A 120 9.59 -2.98 -1.88
CA ARG A 120 8.68 -1.85 -1.61
C ARG A 120 8.85 -0.82 -2.70
N LEU A 121 7.84 -0.63 -3.51
CA LEU A 121 7.77 0.35 -4.58
C LEU A 121 6.61 1.32 -4.30
N ASN A 122 6.93 2.52 -3.86
CA ASN A 122 5.95 3.59 -3.75
C ASN A 122 5.67 4.19 -5.13
N ALA A 123 4.61 4.98 -5.27
CA ALA A 123 4.28 5.66 -6.52
C ALA A 123 5.43 6.53 -7.03
N SER A 124 6.15 7.19 -6.14
CA SER A 124 7.35 7.98 -6.47
C SER A 124 8.47 7.12 -7.07
N ASP A 125 8.66 5.90 -6.56
CA ASP A 125 9.65 4.96 -7.09
C ASP A 125 9.24 4.45 -8.46
N LEU A 126 7.95 4.11 -8.63
CA LEU A 126 7.39 3.71 -9.93
C LEU A 126 7.56 4.81 -10.97
N ILE A 127 7.21 6.05 -10.64
CA ILE A 127 7.36 7.22 -11.53
C ILE A 127 8.84 7.43 -11.90
N ARG A 128 9.75 7.33 -10.93
CA ARG A 128 11.19 7.44 -11.17
C ARG A 128 11.69 6.36 -12.13
N MET A 129 11.28 5.10 -11.91
CA MET A 129 11.63 3.98 -12.79
C MET A 129 11.04 4.14 -14.18
N ILE A 130 9.80 4.61 -14.31
CA ILE A 130 9.15 4.90 -15.58
C ILE A 130 9.92 5.98 -16.35
N ASN A 131 10.29 7.07 -15.69
CA ASN A 131 11.05 8.15 -16.31
C ASN A 131 12.45 7.71 -16.74
N ALA A 132 13.14 6.93 -15.90
CA ALA A 132 14.45 6.36 -16.21
C ALA A 132 14.39 5.35 -17.37
N GLY A 133 13.27 4.63 -17.50
CA GLY A 133 13.04 3.63 -18.54
C GLY A 133 12.40 4.18 -19.83
N GLY A 134 12.45 5.50 -20.05
CA GLY A 134 11.91 6.11 -21.28
C GLY A 134 10.38 6.05 -21.38
N GLY A 135 9.68 6.16 -20.24
CA GLY A 135 8.23 6.15 -20.18
C GLY A 135 7.62 4.80 -19.78
N ARG A 136 8.45 3.78 -19.52
CA ARG A 136 8.03 2.44 -19.09
C ARG A 136 8.99 1.87 -18.05
N ALA A 137 8.45 1.14 -17.07
CA ALA A 137 9.25 0.38 -16.12
C ALA A 137 8.80 -1.09 -16.12
N MET A 138 9.75 -2.00 -16.18
CA MET A 138 9.49 -3.44 -16.12
C MET A 138 9.58 -3.90 -14.66
N LEU A 139 8.51 -4.49 -14.14
CA LEU A 139 8.42 -5.01 -12.78
C LEU A 139 8.35 -6.53 -12.81
N LYS A 140 9.30 -7.19 -12.18
CA LYS A 140 9.30 -8.64 -12.00
C LYS A 140 8.32 -9.02 -10.88
N THR A 141 7.39 -9.92 -11.18
CA THR A 141 6.42 -10.41 -10.20
C THR A 141 6.90 -11.65 -9.46
N ALA A 142 6.27 -11.94 -8.34
CA ALA A 142 6.58 -13.14 -7.55
C ALA A 142 6.25 -14.45 -8.29
N SER A 143 5.37 -14.41 -9.29
CA SER A 143 5.10 -15.55 -10.18
C SER A 143 6.18 -15.77 -11.24
N GLY A 144 7.16 -14.88 -11.37
CA GLY A 144 8.19 -14.89 -12.40
C GLY A 144 7.82 -14.14 -13.69
N GLY A 145 6.57 -13.68 -13.81
CA GLY A 145 6.11 -12.86 -14.93
C GLY A 145 6.58 -11.41 -14.84
N THR A 146 6.19 -10.62 -15.83
CA THR A 146 6.57 -9.21 -15.92
C THR A 146 5.34 -8.33 -16.05
N LEU A 147 5.28 -7.27 -15.24
CA LEU A 147 4.34 -6.17 -15.39
C LEU A 147 5.07 -4.96 -15.97
N VAL A 148 4.39 -4.19 -16.80
CA VAL A 148 4.92 -2.95 -17.33
C VAL A 148 4.18 -1.78 -16.71
N ALA A 149 4.89 -0.98 -15.92
CA ALA A 149 4.36 0.27 -15.42
C ALA A 149 4.64 1.42 -16.40
N SER A 150 3.66 2.27 -16.62
CA SER A 150 3.76 3.46 -17.46
C SER A 150 2.91 4.60 -16.88
N MET A 151 3.05 5.80 -17.42
CA MET A 151 2.20 6.92 -17.03
C MET A 151 1.05 7.09 -18.04
N SER A 152 -0.15 7.32 -17.53
CA SER A 152 -1.31 7.74 -18.31
C SER A 152 -1.87 9.02 -17.69
N GLY A 153 -1.46 10.16 -18.21
CA GLY A 153 -1.66 11.44 -17.56
C GLY A 153 -0.96 11.49 -16.21
N SER A 154 -1.70 11.74 -15.15
CA SER A 154 -1.19 11.76 -13.75
C SER A 154 -1.26 10.40 -13.04
N ASN A 155 -1.82 9.37 -13.68
CA ASN A 155 -2.03 8.07 -13.07
C ASN A 155 -0.96 7.06 -13.55
N VAL A 156 -0.60 6.15 -12.67
CA VAL A 156 0.22 5.00 -13.03
C VAL A 156 -0.68 3.93 -13.65
N LEU A 157 -0.27 3.46 -14.81
CA LEU A 157 -0.92 2.36 -15.54
C LEU A 157 -0.03 1.13 -15.45
N ILE A 158 -0.61 0.01 -15.07
CA ILE A 158 0.07 -1.28 -15.02
C ILE A 158 -0.48 -2.14 -16.15
N THR A 159 0.39 -2.59 -17.03
CA THR A 159 0.04 -3.45 -18.18
C THR A 159 0.58 -4.85 -17.95
N ASP A 160 -0.26 -5.85 -18.18
CA ASP A 160 0.09 -7.27 -18.09
C ASP A 160 0.67 -7.81 -19.41
N GLU A 161 1.14 -9.06 -19.38
CA GLU A 161 1.73 -9.73 -20.57
C GLU A 161 0.71 -10.02 -21.69
N LYS A 162 -0.58 -9.98 -21.40
CA LYS A 162 -1.66 -10.13 -22.38
C LYS A 162 -2.10 -8.81 -23.01
N GLY A 163 -1.47 -7.68 -22.60
CA GLY A 163 -1.83 -6.35 -23.05
C GLY A 163 -3.02 -5.74 -22.29
N GLY A 164 -3.50 -6.42 -21.25
CA GLY A 164 -4.49 -5.85 -20.33
C GLY A 164 -3.85 -4.75 -19.48
N SER A 165 -4.56 -3.64 -19.30
CA SER A 165 -4.05 -2.51 -18.52
C SER A 165 -4.97 -2.18 -17.36
N ALA A 166 -4.39 -1.99 -16.20
CA ALA A 166 -5.06 -1.57 -14.96
C ALA A 166 -4.54 -0.21 -14.50
N THR A 167 -5.43 0.68 -14.13
CA THR A 167 -5.05 1.99 -13.59
C THR A 167 -4.96 1.92 -12.07
N VAL A 168 -3.89 2.47 -11.51
CA VAL A 168 -3.76 2.66 -10.07
C VAL A 168 -4.70 3.79 -9.64
N THR A 169 -5.69 3.47 -8.81
CA THR A 169 -6.69 4.41 -8.31
C THR A 169 -6.32 5.01 -6.97
N ILE A 170 -5.72 4.20 -6.09
CA ILE A 170 -5.17 4.62 -4.80
C ILE A 170 -3.76 4.05 -4.71
N ALA A 171 -2.78 4.92 -4.55
CA ALA A 171 -1.38 4.54 -4.42
C ALA A 171 -0.88 4.71 -2.98
N ASP A 172 0.27 4.13 -2.69
CA ASP A 172 1.02 4.33 -1.43
C ASP A 172 0.23 3.99 -0.15
N VAL A 173 -0.60 2.94 -0.21
CA VAL A 173 -1.23 2.38 0.98
C VAL A 173 -0.18 1.57 1.74
N ASN A 174 0.57 2.25 2.61
CA ASN A 174 1.69 1.66 3.33
C ASN A 174 1.21 0.67 4.40
N GLN A 175 1.93 -0.44 4.50
CA GLN A 175 1.73 -1.53 5.45
C GLN A 175 3.05 -1.84 6.16
N SER A 176 2.97 -2.59 7.27
CA SER A 176 4.18 -2.98 8.01
C SER A 176 5.14 -3.83 7.16
N ASN A 177 4.60 -4.71 6.33
CA ASN A 177 5.37 -5.63 5.48
C ASN A 177 5.34 -5.29 3.98
N GLY A 178 4.85 -4.11 3.57
CA GLY A 178 4.85 -3.72 2.18
C GLY A 178 4.05 -2.47 1.86
N VAL A 179 3.62 -2.36 0.60
CA VAL A 179 2.74 -1.31 0.11
C VAL A 179 1.68 -1.90 -0.80
N ILE A 180 0.46 -1.37 -0.73
CA ILE A 180 -0.63 -1.74 -1.62
C ILE A 180 -0.89 -0.58 -2.59
N HIS A 181 -1.07 -0.92 -3.86
CA HIS A 181 -1.62 -0.05 -4.89
C HIS A 181 -2.95 -0.62 -5.36
N VAL A 182 -4.03 0.12 -5.15
CA VAL A 182 -5.36 -0.31 -5.57
C VAL A 182 -5.51 -0.10 -7.07
N VAL A 183 -5.94 -1.13 -7.77
CA VAL A 183 -6.12 -1.11 -9.23
C VAL A 183 -7.57 -1.45 -9.61
N ASN A 184 -8.01 -0.89 -10.72
CA ASN A 184 -9.39 -1.01 -11.20
C ASN A 184 -9.62 -2.23 -12.11
N LYS A 185 -8.60 -3.06 -12.35
CA LYS A 185 -8.69 -4.25 -13.22
C LYS A 185 -7.78 -5.37 -12.71
N VAL A 186 -8.19 -6.61 -12.91
CA VAL A 186 -7.37 -7.79 -12.64
C VAL A 186 -6.32 -7.95 -13.74
N LEU A 187 -5.07 -8.18 -13.36
CA LEU A 187 -3.96 -8.45 -14.26
C LEU A 187 -3.85 -9.97 -14.48
N LEU A 188 -3.67 -10.36 -15.71
CA LEU A 188 -3.64 -11.78 -16.08
C LEU A 188 -2.26 -12.16 -16.63
N PRO A 189 -1.61 -13.19 -16.05
CA PRO A 189 -0.36 -13.72 -16.60
C PRO A 189 -0.62 -14.41 -17.95
N SER A 190 0.41 -14.54 -18.73
CA SER A 190 0.43 -15.30 -19.98
C SER A 190 0.21 -16.80 -19.76
#